data_cd2122669b66da0884d6b880a9a951f8
#
_entry.id   cd2122669b66da0884d6b880a9a951f8
#
_cell.length_a   1.000
_cell.length_b   1.000
_cell.length_c   1.000
_cell.angle_alpha   90.00
_cell.angle_beta   90.00
_cell.angle_gamma   90.00
#
_symmetry.space_group_name_H-M   'P 1'
#
loop_
_entity.id
_entity.type
_entity.pdbx_description
1 polymer ?
#
loop_
_entity_poly.entity_id
_entity_poly.type
_entity_poly.pdbx_seq_one_letter_code
_entity_poly.pdbx_strand_id
1 'polypeptide(L)'
;ITEYANDLLNFDNIDWPQKTISMQKHWIGRSEGSIIHFDVEGLDDTIDVFTTRPDTLFGTSYLVIAPDHPLVDVITTDNYKTEISIYRKDSIAKNEMQRTELNKDKSGAFTGSHAINPINGKKIPIWVGDYVLLTYGTGAIMAVPGHDERDYEFAQKYSLDIIQVVDGNNVKLDEEAYTEDGIAIN
;
A
#
# COMPACT_ATOMS: atom_id res chain seq x y z
N ILE A 1 -0.54 -4.76 24.68
CA ILE A 1 0.80 -5.37 24.48
C ILE A 1 1.64 -4.51 23.54
N THR A 2 1.05 -3.83 22.55
CA THR A 2 1.75 -3.00 21.57
C THR A 2 2.55 -1.82 22.18
N GLU A 3 2.11 -1.31 23.33
CA GLU A 3 2.85 -0.28 24.10
C GLU A 3 4.25 -0.74 24.52
N TYR A 4 4.44 -2.06 24.70
CA TYR A 4 5.69 -2.67 25.11
C TYR A 4 6.54 -3.21 23.94
N ALA A 5 6.17 -2.92 22.71
CA ALA A 5 6.86 -3.47 21.54
C ALA A 5 8.35 -3.17 21.51
N ASN A 6 8.74 -1.93 21.88
CA ASN A 6 10.16 -1.55 21.97
C ASN A 6 10.88 -2.24 23.12
N ASP A 7 10.23 -2.40 24.28
CA ASP A 7 10.81 -3.08 25.45
C ASP A 7 11.05 -4.56 25.16
N LEU A 8 10.14 -5.18 24.40
CA LEU A 8 10.24 -6.58 23.95
C LEU A 8 11.39 -6.80 22.92
N LEU A 9 11.99 -5.74 22.40
CA LEU A 9 13.17 -5.80 21.54
C LEU A 9 14.48 -5.54 22.31
N ASN A 10 14.42 -5.26 23.61
CA ASN A 10 15.59 -5.12 24.47
C ASN A 10 15.97 -6.49 25.06
N PHE A 11 17.15 -6.98 24.71
CA PHE A 11 17.69 -8.27 25.13
C PHE A 11 18.90 -8.16 26.06
N ASP A 12 19.24 -6.97 26.57
CA ASP A 12 20.47 -6.67 27.30
C ASP A 12 20.64 -7.52 28.57
N ASN A 13 19.54 -7.93 29.21
CA ASN A 13 19.52 -8.71 30.45
C ASN A 13 18.95 -10.13 30.29
N ILE A 14 18.89 -10.62 29.05
CA ILE A 14 18.27 -11.92 28.74
C ILE A 14 19.30 -12.79 28.00
N ASP A 15 19.65 -13.93 28.61
CA ASP A 15 20.52 -14.92 27.97
C ASP A 15 19.66 -15.89 27.10
N TRP A 16 19.21 -15.38 25.96
CA TRP A 16 18.47 -16.16 24.99
C TRP A 16 19.35 -16.63 23.83
N PRO A 17 19.10 -17.87 23.32
CA PRO A 17 19.71 -18.30 22.07
C PRO A 17 19.42 -17.32 20.93
N GLN A 18 20.38 -17.11 20.05
CA GLN A 18 20.24 -16.18 18.91
C GLN A 18 19.01 -16.48 18.04
N LYS A 19 18.64 -17.74 17.90
CA LYS A 19 17.42 -18.14 17.17
C LYS A 19 16.16 -17.58 17.82
N THR A 20 16.06 -17.60 19.16
CA THR A 20 14.91 -17.07 19.90
C THR A 20 14.83 -15.55 19.77
N ILE A 21 15.97 -14.85 19.86
CA ILE A 21 16.06 -13.40 19.66
C ILE A 21 15.58 -13.04 18.23
N SER A 22 16.04 -13.77 17.23
CA SER A 22 15.62 -13.53 15.84
C SER A 22 14.13 -13.76 15.64
N MET A 23 13.55 -14.80 16.23
CA MET A 23 12.12 -15.09 16.20
C MET A 23 11.32 -13.98 16.87
N GLN A 24 11.77 -13.48 18.04
CA GLN A 24 11.12 -12.37 18.75
C GLN A 24 11.15 -11.07 17.93
N LYS A 25 12.30 -10.73 17.36
CA LYS A 25 12.45 -9.57 16.46
C LYS A 25 11.51 -9.67 15.27
N HIS A 26 11.44 -10.83 14.64
CA HIS A 26 10.55 -11.06 13.50
C HIS A 26 9.07 -10.98 13.90
N TRP A 27 8.71 -11.52 15.07
CA TRP A 27 7.34 -11.45 15.59
C TRP A 27 6.89 -10.03 15.90
N ILE A 28 7.75 -9.21 16.51
CA ILE A 28 7.45 -7.79 16.78
C ILE A 28 7.33 -7.00 15.48
N GLY A 29 8.15 -7.35 14.47
CA GLY A 29 8.02 -6.81 13.12
C GLY A 29 8.26 -5.30 13.04
N ARG A 30 9.23 -4.76 13.81
CA ARG A 30 9.59 -3.33 13.70
C ARG A 30 10.04 -3.04 12.27
N SER A 31 9.35 -2.11 11.62
CA SER A 31 9.73 -1.58 10.32
C SER A 31 10.02 -0.08 10.42
N GLU A 32 11.00 0.38 9.65
CA GLU A 32 11.34 1.79 9.50
C GLU A 32 11.01 2.22 8.07
N GLY A 33 10.45 3.41 7.93
CA GLY A 33 10.03 3.91 6.64
C GLY A 33 9.73 5.40 6.67
N SER A 34 9.13 5.89 5.62
CA SER A 34 8.76 7.31 5.44
C SER A 34 7.26 7.46 5.30
N ILE A 35 6.74 8.58 5.78
CA ILE A 35 5.39 9.05 5.43
C ILE A 35 5.53 9.92 4.18
N ILE A 36 4.78 9.59 3.17
CA ILE A 36 4.67 10.36 1.93
C ILE A 36 3.29 11.00 1.87
N HIS A 37 3.27 12.29 1.61
CA HIS A 37 2.04 13.09 1.51
C HIS A 37 1.65 13.24 0.04
N PHE A 38 0.46 12.78 -0.32
CA PHE A 38 -0.10 12.90 -1.66
C PHE A 38 -1.27 13.88 -1.63
N ASP A 39 -1.12 15.05 -2.24
CA ASP A 39 -2.21 16.01 -2.38
C ASP A 39 -3.31 15.43 -3.26
N VAL A 40 -4.56 15.62 -2.88
CA VAL A 40 -5.72 15.22 -3.68
C VAL A 40 -6.06 16.32 -4.66
N GLU A 41 -6.14 15.99 -5.94
CA GLU A 41 -6.43 16.98 -6.98
C GLU A 41 -7.75 17.71 -6.74
N GLY A 42 -7.69 19.05 -6.69
CA GLY A 42 -8.86 19.90 -6.56
C GLY A 42 -9.48 19.97 -5.15
N LEU A 43 -8.82 19.38 -4.15
CA LEU A 43 -9.20 19.43 -2.74
C LEU A 43 -8.02 19.93 -1.89
N ASP A 44 -8.31 20.45 -0.70
CA ASP A 44 -7.29 20.82 0.29
C ASP A 44 -6.90 19.63 1.19
N ASP A 45 -7.24 18.41 0.75
CA ASP A 45 -6.98 17.18 1.49
C ASP A 45 -5.72 16.49 1.00
N THR A 46 -5.05 15.78 1.92
CA THR A 46 -3.82 15.03 1.69
C THR A 46 -4.01 13.59 2.14
N ILE A 47 -3.52 12.63 1.34
CA ILE A 47 -3.46 11.22 1.72
C ILE A 47 -2.05 10.90 2.16
N ASP A 48 -1.91 10.50 3.43
CA ASP A 48 -0.65 10.07 4.01
C ASP A 48 -0.45 8.58 3.76
N VAL A 49 0.71 8.22 3.22
CA VAL A 49 1.09 6.82 2.97
C VAL A 49 2.38 6.50 3.69
N PHE A 50 2.37 5.45 4.52
CA PHE A 50 3.60 4.90 5.08
C PHE A 50 4.21 3.89 4.09
N THR A 51 5.50 4.04 3.79
CA THR A 51 6.23 3.10 2.95
C THR A 51 7.62 2.80 3.50
N THR A 52 8.07 1.56 3.37
CA THR A 52 9.45 1.13 3.62
C THR A 52 10.33 1.27 2.38
N ARG A 53 9.74 1.57 1.22
CA ARG A 53 10.41 1.71 -0.08
C ARG A 53 10.17 3.09 -0.70
N PRO A 54 10.60 4.19 -0.04
CA PRO A 54 10.45 5.53 -0.62
C PRO A 54 11.23 5.73 -1.92
N ASP A 55 12.26 4.91 -2.15
CA ASP A 55 13.05 4.85 -3.39
C ASP A 55 12.23 4.53 -4.64
N THR A 56 11.11 3.81 -4.49
CA THR A 56 10.24 3.41 -5.61
C THR A 56 9.13 4.42 -5.92
N LEU A 57 9.09 5.58 -5.27
CA LEU A 57 8.03 6.58 -5.39
C LEU A 57 7.79 7.06 -6.83
N PHE A 58 8.82 7.09 -7.67
CA PHE A 58 8.70 7.41 -9.10
C PHE A 58 7.83 6.41 -9.88
N GLY A 59 7.75 5.17 -9.40
CA GLY A 59 6.96 4.09 -9.97
C GLY A 59 5.53 4.00 -9.46
N THR A 60 5.14 4.87 -8.51
CA THR A 60 3.78 4.89 -7.99
C THR A 60 2.81 5.30 -9.09
N SER A 61 1.91 4.40 -9.46
CA SER A 61 0.96 4.59 -10.54
C SER A 61 -0.50 4.73 -10.06
N TYR A 62 -0.80 4.38 -8.81
CA TYR A 62 -2.09 4.61 -8.17
C TYR A 62 -1.97 4.57 -6.65
N LEU A 63 -3.00 5.08 -5.95
CA LEU A 63 -3.18 4.91 -4.51
C LEU A 63 -4.35 3.99 -4.23
N VAL A 64 -4.28 3.27 -3.11
CA VAL A 64 -5.41 2.50 -2.59
C VAL A 64 -5.62 2.88 -1.13
N ILE A 65 -6.85 3.21 -0.78
CA ILE A 65 -7.26 3.51 0.60
C ILE A 65 -8.22 2.46 1.14
N ALA A 66 -8.22 2.27 2.44
CA ALA A 66 -9.11 1.34 3.11
C ALA A 66 -10.58 1.73 2.91
N PRO A 67 -11.52 0.77 2.82
CA PRO A 67 -12.95 1.09 2.65
C PRO A 67 -13.55 1.93 3.78
N ASP A 68 -12.96 1.83 4.97
CA ASP A 68 -13.34 2.55 6.19
C ASP A 68 -12.49 3.82 6.44
N HIS A 69 -11.64 4.21 5.48
CA HIS A 69 -10.84 5.43 5.58
C HIS A 69 -11.73 6.68 5.56
N PRO A 70 -11.50 7.69 6.46
CA PRO A 70 -12.36 8.88 6.59
C PRO A 70 -12.46 9.71 5.30
N LEU A 71 -11.42 9.74 4.49
CA LEU A 71 -11.42 10.50 3.24
C LEU A 71 -12.26 9.90 2.11
N VAL A 72 -12.72 8.63 2.21
CA VAL A 72 -13.47 7.99 1.12
C VAL A 72 -14.67 8.80 0.69
N ASP A 73 -15.45 9.33 1.65
CA ASP A 73 -16.65 10.10 1.33
C ASP A 73 -16.32 11.50 0.76
N VAL A 74 -15.18 12.08 1.15
CA VAL A 74 -14.73 13.41 0.70
C VAL A 74 -14.22 13.37 -0.74
N ILE A 75 -13.39 12.35 -1.05
CA ILE A 75 -12.71 12.25 -2.35
C ILE A 75 -13.53 11.51 -3.41
N THR A 76 -14.64 10.85 -3.03
CA THR A 76 -15.48 10.16 -4.02
C THR A 76 -16.33 11.15 -4.81
N THR A 77 -16.11 11.19 -6.13
CA THR A 77 -16.91 12.04 -7.02
C THR A 77 -18.33 11.51 -7.19
N ASP A 78 -19.29 12.37 -7.52
CA ASP A 78 -20.72 12.03 -7.57
C ASP A 78 -21.04 10.83 -8.47
N ASN A 79 -20.32 10.67 -9.57
CA ASN A 79 -20.53 9.58 -10.52
C ASN A 79 -20.16 8.19 -9.94
N TYR A 80 -19.30 8.15 -8.93
CA TYR A 80 -18.79 6.90 -8.33
C TYR A 80 -19.37 6.59 -6.94
N LYS A 81 -20.16 7.52 -6.35
CA LYS A 81 -20.73 7.36 -5.00
C LYS A 81 -21.52 6.06 -4.82
N THR A 82 -22.31 5.68 -5.79
CA THR A 82 -23.13 4.47 -5.71
C THR A 82 -22.26 3.22 -5.70
N GLU A 83 -21.29 3.14 -6.61
CA GLU A 83 -20.36 2.00 -6.70
C GLU A 83 -19.52 1.88 -5.44
N ILE A 84 -18.92 2.98 -4.98
CA ILE A 84 -18.13 3.02 -3.75
C ILE A 84 -18.97 2.62 -2.52
N SER A 85 -20.21 3.08 -2.42
CA SER A 85 -21.09 2.73 -1.30
C SER A 85 -21.38 1.22 -1.24
N ILE A 86 -21.65 0.60 -2.37
CA ILE A 86 -21.87 -0.85 -2.47
C ILE A 86 -20.58 -1.59 -2.10
N TYR A 87 -19.45 -1.21 -2.72
CA TYR A 87 -18.15 -1.83 -2.47
C TYR A 87 -17.73 -1.76 -1.00
N ARG A 88 -17.88 -0.59 -0.37
CA ARG A 88 -17.59 -0.40 1.07
C ARG A 88 -18.43 -1.31 1.94
N LYS A 89 -19.74 -1.36 1.71
CA LYS A 89 -20.65 -2.21 2.48
C LYS A 89 -20.24 -3.69 2.43
N ASP A 90 -19.92 -4.18 1.23
CA ASP A 90 -19.51 -5.56 1.04
C ASP A 90 -18.13 -5.84 1.64
N SER A 91 -17.22 -4.88 1.56
CA SER A 91 -15.86 -5.00 2.10
C SER A 91 -15.85 -4.97 3.64
N ILE A 92 -16.59 -4.07 4.27
CA ILE A 92 -16.66 -3.93 5.72
C ILE A 92 -17.38 -5.14 6.38
N ALA A 93 -18.29 -5.80 5.65
CA ALA A 93 -18.93 -7.02 6.11
C ALA A 93 -17.98 -8.22 6.24
N LYS A 94 -16.79 -8.17 5.59
CA LYS A 94 -15.74 -9.18 5.70
C LYS A 94 -14.88 -8.91 6.93
N ASN A 95 -14.41 -9.97 7.61
CA ASN A 95 -13.40 -9.80 8.66
C ASN A 95 -12.01 -9.52 8.07
N GLU A 96 -11.08 -9.00 8.89
CA GLU A 96 -9.71 -8.65 8.44
C GLU A 96 -8.97 -9.85 7.83
N MET A 97 -9.13 -11.05 8.37
CA MET A 97 -8.51 -12.25 7.82
C MET A 97 -9.00 -12.55 6.41
N GLN A 98 -10.32 -12.41 6.17
CA GLN A 98 -10.90 -12.59 4.84
C GLN A 98 -10.47 -11.50 3.85
N ARG A 99 -10.17 -10.29 4.34
CA ARG A 99 -9.69 -9.17 3.53
C ARG A 99 -8.24 -9.33 3.12
N THR A 100 -7.39 -9.87 4.00
CA THR A 100 -5.92 -9.97 3.82
C THR A 100 -5.43 -11.33 3.30
N GLU A 101 -6.34 -12.26 3.00
CA GLU A 101 -5.97 -13.58 2.48
C GLU A 101 -5.17 -13.46 1.17
N LEU A 102 -3.94 -14.01 1.18
CA LEU A 102 -2.96 -13.84 0.10
C LEU A 102 -3.41 -14.40 -1.26
N ASN A 103 -4.22 -15.45 -1.25
CA ASN A 103 -4.66 -16.15 -2.46
C ASN A 103 -5.97 -15.61 -3.04
N LYS A 104 -6.46 -14.47 -2.55
CA LYS A 104 -7.70 -13.89 -3.02
C LYS A 104 -7.42 -12.85 -4.10
N ASP A 105 -8.22 -12.87 -5.17
CA ASP A 105 -8.24 -11.82 -6.18
C ASP A 105 -8.41 -10.45 -5.53
N LYS A 106 -7.44 -9.57 -5.75
CA LYS A 106 -7.53 -8.19 -5.27
C LYS A 106 -8.65 -7.48 -6.02
N SER A 107 -9.49 -6.80 -5.25
CA SER A 107 -10.59 -6.01 -5.81
C SER A 107 -10.53 -4.57 -5.32
N GLY A 108 -11.06 -3.67 -6.11
CA GLY A 108 -11.16 -2.25 -5.76
C GLY A 108 -12.23 -1.57 -6.57
N ALA A 109 -12.64 -0.39 -6.09
CA ALA A 109 -13.53 0.51 -6.79
C ALA A 109 -12.86 1.88 -6.94
N PHE A 110 -12.96 2.48 -8.12
CA PHE A 110 -12.37 3.78 -8.41
C PHE A 110 -13.19 4.90 -7.77
N THR A 111 -12.54 5.86 -7.12
CA THR A 111 -13.21 6.99 -6.45
C THR A 111 -13.63 8.10 -7.41
N GLY A 112 -13.10 8.10 -8.64
CA GLY A 112 -13.24 9.21 -9.57
C GLY A 112 -12.23 10.35 -9.33
N SER A 113 -11.43 10.30 -8.28
CA SER A 113 -10.44 11.30 -7.91
C SER A 113 -9.01 10.83 -8.17
N HIS A 114 -8.11 11.80 -8.24
CA HIS A 114 -6.68 11.57 -8.45
C HIS A 114 -5.87 12.24 -7.35
N ALA A 115 -4.74 11.65 -7.03
CA ALA A 115 -3.70 12.24 -6.21
C ALA A 115 -2.55 12.74 -7.09
N ILE A 116 -1.78 13.68 -6.55
CA ILE A 116 -0.58 14.20 -7.22
C ILE A 116 0.65 13.48 -6.62
N ASN A 117 1.39 12.77 -7.44
CA ASN A 117 2.65 12.18 -7.01
C ASN A 117 3.65 13.30 -6.70
N PRO A 118 4.11 13.44 -5.44
CA PRO A 118 4.89 14.61 -5.00
C PRO A 118 6.27 14.70 -5.66
N ILE A 119 6.80 13.61 -6.21
CA ILE A 119 8.15 13.59 -6.78
C ILE A 119 8.18 14.00 -8.26
N ASN A 120 7.12 13.71 -9.02
CA ASN A 120 7.10 13.94 -10.47
C ASN A 120 5.88 14.74 -10.96
N GLY A 121 4.95 15.10 -10.08
CA GLY A 121 3.75 15.88 -10.39
C GLY A 121 2.68 15.13 -11.21
N LYS A 122 2.86 13.84 -11.45
CA LYS A 122 1.88 13.04 -12.21
C LYS A 122 0.59 12.85 -11.40
N LYS A 123 -0.53 12.89 -12.09
CA LYS A 123 -1.83 12.51 -11.55
C LYS A 123 -1.97 11.01 -11.56
N ILE A 124 -2.28 10.43 -10.41
CA ILE A 124 -2.48 9.00 -10.22
C ILE A 124 -3.87 8.73 -9.63
N PRO A 125 -4.62 7.73 -10.11
CA PRO A 125 -5.98 7.47 -9.63
C PRO A 125 -5.99 6.95 -8.20
N ILE A 126 -7.07 7.30 -7.46
CA ILE A 126 -7.29 6.83 -6.09
C ILE A 126 -8.38 5.77 -6.10
N TRP A 127 -8.07 4.60 -5.57
CA TRP A 127 -8.95 3.45 -5.45
C TRP A 127 -9.30 3.16 -3.99
N VAL A 128 -10.46 2.56 -3.76
CA VAL A 128 -10.81 1.92 -2.50
C VAL A 128 -10.59 0.43 -2.65
N GLY A 129 -9.78 -0.19 -1.78
CA GLY A 129 -9.45 -1.62 -1.87
C GLY A 129 -9.68 -2.38 -0.56
N ASP A 130 -10.32 -3.54 -0.62
CA ASP A 130 -10.67 -4.33 0.57
C ASP A 130 -9.45 -4.99 1.26
N TYR A 131 -8.31 -5.06 0.58
CA TYR A 131 -7.06 -5.60 1.10
C TYR A 131 -6.20 -4.57 1.88
N VAL A 132 -6.60 -3.29 1.87
CA VAL A 132 -6.00 -2.24 2.70
C VAL A 132 -6.78 -2.11 4.00
N LEU A 133 -6.08 -2.13 5.13
CA LEU A 133 -6.66 -2.04 6.46
C LEU A 133 -6.39 -0.68 7.09
N LEU A 134 -7.42 -0.05 7.67
CA LEU A 134 -7.28 1.20 8.41
C LEU A 134 -6.42 1.04 9.67
N THR A 135 -6.38 -0.18 10.24
CA THR A 135 -5.59 -0.52 11.43
C THR A 135 -4.10 -0.71 11.16
N TYR A 136 -3.68 -0.69 9.89
CA TYR A 136 -2.29 -0.87 9.49
C TYR A 136 -1.75 0.38 8.77
N GLY A 137 -0.67 0.94 9.29
CA GLY A 137 -0.07 2.16 8.77
C GLY A 137 -1.02 3.36 8.85
N THR A 138 -1.25 4.00 7.73
CA THR A 138 -2.15 5.16 7.59
C THR A 138 -3.53 4.80 7.04
N GLY A 139 -3.78 3.52 6.75
CA GLY A 139 -4.98 3.09 6.03
C GLY A 139 -4.95 3.41 4.53
N ALA A 140 -3.78 3.77 4.01
CA ALA A 140 -3.54 4.03 2.60
C ALA A 140 -2.20 3.44 2.16
N ILE A 141 -2.10 3.03 0.91
CA ILE A 141 -0.88 2.53 0.28
C ILE A 141 -0.61 3.24 -1.04
N MET A 142 0.65 3.46 -1.35
CA MET A 142 1.10 3.75 -2.71
C MET A 142 1.38 2.44 -3.42
N ALA A 143 0.86 2.27 -4.62
CA ALA A 143 1.04 1.07 -5.41
C ALA A 143 2.15 1.26 -6.45
N VAL A 144 3.07 0.31 -6.46
CA VAL A 144 4.22 0.28 -7.38
C VAL A 144 4.22 -1.05 -8.15
N PRO A 145 3.35 -1.19 -9.17
CA PRO A 145 3.13 -2.46 -9.86
C PRO A 145 4.39 -3.09 -10.47
N GLY A 146 5.36 -2.27 -10.84
CA GLY A 146 6.63 -2.79 -11.36
C GLY A 146 7.43 -3.62 -10.34
N HIS A 147 7.15 -3.46 -9.03
CA HIS A 147 8.01 -3.98 -7.95
C HIS A 147 7.24 -4.58 -6.76
N ASP A 148 5.94 -4.82 -6.89
CA ASP A 148 5.10 -5.58 -5.94
C ASP A 148 4.10 -6.45 -6.71
N GLU A 149 4.09 -7.75 -6.42
CA GLU A 149 3.24 -8.73 -7.12
C GLU A 149 1.74 -8.42 -6.96
N ARG A 150 1.30 -7.96 -5.80
CA ARG A 150 -0.10 -7.65 -5.52
C ARG A 150 -0.55 -6.41 -6.29
N ASP A 151 0.33 -5.41 -6.34
CA ASP A 151 0.07 -4.20 -7.09
C ASP A 151 0.08 -4.48 -8.59
N TYR A 152 0.94 -5.39 -9.04
CA TYR A 152 1.01 -5.83 -10.44
C TYR A 152 -0.29 -6.51 -10.89
N GLU A 153 -0.79 -7.49 -10.12
CA GLU A 153 -2.06 -8.18 -10.39
C GLU A 153 -3.24 -7.19 -10.47
N PHE A 154 -3.28 -6.24 -9.53
CA PHE A 154 -4.31 -5.19 -9.52
C PHE A 154 -4.17 -4.27 -10.73
N ALA A 155 -2.96 -3.83 -11.06
CA ALA A 155 -2.72 -2.96 -12.22
C ALA A 155 -3.10 -3.63 -13.53
N GLN A 156 -2.77 -4.91 -13.71
CA GLN A 156 -3.21 -5.68 -14.88
C GLN A 156 -4.73 -5.75 -14.98
N LYS A 157 -5.40 -6.08 -13.87
CA LYS A 157 -6.86 -6.23 -13.82
C LYS A 157 -7.59 -4.94 -14.19
N TYR A 158 -7.08 -3.80 -13.77
CA TYR A 158 -7.71 -2.49 -13.98
C TYR A 158 -7.04 -1.64 -15.06
N SER A 159 -6.11 -2.23 -15.83
CA SER A 159 -5.38 -1.58 -16.92
C SER A 159 -4.68 -0.28 -16.48
N LEU A 160 -4.02 -0.33 -15.33
CA LEU A 160 -3.23 0.76 -14.76
C LEU A 160 -1.77 0.66 -15.21
N ASP A 161 -1.06 1.79 -15.17
CA ASP A 161 0.34 1.86 -15.60
C ASP A 161 1.25 0.99 -14.72
N ILE A 162 2.18 0.27 -15.36
CA ILE A 162 3.25 -0.48 -14.72
C ILE A 162 4.57 0.17 -15.10
N ILE A 163 5.26 0.78 -14.13
CA ILE A 163 6.44 1.60 -14.34
C ILE A 163 7.65 0.94 -13.67
N GLN A 164 8.70 0.69 -14.44
CA GLN A 164 9.96 0.20 -13.91
C GLN A 164 10.73 1.35 -13.25
N VAL A 165 11.16 1.15 -12.00
CA VAL A 165 12.01 2.08 -11.25
C VAL A 165 13.17 1.40 -10.54
N VAL A 166 13.26 0.07 -10.65
CA VAL A 166 14.42 -0.71 -10.24
C VAL A 166 14.87 -1.53 -11.45
N ASP A 167 16.13 -1.41 -11.81
CA ASP A 167 16.76 -2.24 -12.84
C ASP A 167 17.55 -3.38 -12.20
N GLY A 168 17.40 -4.57 -12.73
CA GLY A 168 18.04 -5.78 -12.24
C GLY A 168 18.24 -6.80 -13.35
N ASN A 169 18.73 -7.97 -12.99
CA ASN A 169 18.95 -9.02 -13.96
C ASN A 169 17.61 -9.63 -14.43
N ASN A 170 17.37 -9.62 -15.76
CA ASN A 170 16.21 -10.24 -16.40
C ASN A 170 14.84 -9.66 -16.00
N VAL A 171 14.73 -8.35 -15.83
CA VAL A 171 13.44 -7.68 -15.59
C VAL A 171 12.50 -7.91 -16.79
N LYS A 172 11.30 -8.44 -16.53
CA LYS A 172 10.28 -8.75 -17.53
C LYS A 172 8.90 -8.24 -17.07
N LEU A 173 8.72 -6.93 -17.01
CA LEU A 173 7.48 -6.32 -16.53
C LEU A 173 6.24 -6.57 -17.39
N ASP A 174 6.38 -7.17 -18.56
CA ASP A 174 5.29 -7.68 -19.38
C ASP A 174 4.75 -9.05 -18.91
N GLU A 175 5.54 -9.78 -18.10
CA GLU A 175 5.19 -11.10 -17.56
C GLU A 175 4.87 -11.04 -16.05
N GLU A 176 5.68 -10.33 -15.25
CA GLU A 176 5.60 -10.31 -13.78
C GLU A 176 6.23 -9.05 -13.15
N ALA A 177 5.93 -8.78 -11.88
CA ALA A 177 6.61 -7.75 -11.11
C ALA A 177 8.06 -8.17 -10.81
N TYR A 178 8.98 -7.21 -10.82
CA TYR A 178 10.36 -7.44 -10.39
C TYR A 178 10.52 -7.08 -8.92
N THR A 179 10.61 -8.10 -8.04
CA THR A 179 10.63 -7.93 -6.58
C THR A 179 12.01 -8.09 -5.95
N GLU A 180 13.05 -8.36 -6.76
CA GLU A 180 14.40 -8.55 -6.25
C GLU A 180 15.17 -7.24 -6.12
N ASP A 181 16.38 -7.32 -5.54
CA ASP A 181 17.29 -6.19 -5.41
C ASP A 181 17.82 -5.75 -6.78
N GLY A 182 18.03 -4.44 -6.94
CA GLY A 182 18.54 -3.85 -8.18
C GLY A 182 19.02 -2.41 -8.00
N ILE A 183 19.24 -1.74 -9.11
CA ILE A 183 19.67 -0.34 -9.16
C ILE A 183 18.43 0.52 -9.40
N ALA A 184 18.21 1.54 -8.54
CA ALA A 184 17.14 2.50 -8.77
C ALA A 184 17.38 3.27 -10.06
N ILE A 185 16.37 3.32 -10.93
CA ILE A 185 16.33 4.07 -12.18
C ILE A 185 15.11 4.98 -12.20
N ASN A 186 15.31 6.29 -12.50
CA ASN A 186 14.24 7.30 -12.50
C ASN A 186 14.32 8.18 -13.72
#